data_a48a430d2d402821debba51b0e0e3c95
#
_entry.id   a48a430d2d402821debba51b0e0e3c95
#
_cell.length_a   1.000
_cell.length_b   1.000
_cell.length_c   1.000
_cell.angle_alpha   90.00
_cell.angle_beta   90.00
_cell.angle_gamma   90.00
#
_symmetry.space_group_name_H-M   'P 1'
#
loop_
_entity.id
_entity.type
_entity.pdbx_description
1 polymer ?
#
loop_
_entity_poly.entity_id
_entity_poly.type
_entity_poly.pdbx_seq_one_letter_code
_entity_poly.pdbx_strand_id
1 'polypeptide(L)'
;IIEGELICKCGRVFPITKGIPRMLDFDKKQNEKTKKSFTYEWNFYKFDKKQTGYNRKAFFENCGKKENYFNNKLILDAGCGVGRTLDAIKHFKSEIVAMDLSNIIEKVPEFIGNPKNVYFIQGDIMYPPFKPKTFDFVYSFGVLHHTPNTKKAFKSIVSLVKNKGDIIISVYQKMNKYFAFISNNLRKIITKLPHNILYYLCYILVYFVPLGYKLIGYKRSSLRPLTKKETFWLVFDWFSPQYQWHHSQEELIKWFKENNF
;
A
#
# COMPACT_ATOMS: atom_id res chain seq x y z
N ILE A 1 11.24 22.36 -8.10
CA ILE A 1 12.57 21.73 -8.30
C ILE A 1 12.32 20.38 -8.94
N ILE A 2 12.82 20.16 -10.17
CA ILE A 2 12.67 18.90 -10.90
C ILE A 2 13.83 17.96 -10.55
N GLU A 3 15.02 18.48 -10.48
CA GLU A 3 16.24 17.77 -10.06
C GLU A 3 16.95 18.57 -8.98
N GLY A 4 17.51 17.90 -7.98
CA GLY A 4 18.20 18.55 -6.88
C GLY A 4 18.50 17.60 -5.73
N GLU A 5 18.84 18.16 -4.59
CA GLU A 5 19.20 17.42 -3.39
C GLU A 5 18.56 18.04 -2.14
N LEU A 6 18.16 17.18 -1.21
CA LEU A 6 17.80 17.56 0.16
C LEU A 6 18.93 17.13 1.09
N ILE A 7 19.49 18.08 1.85
CA ILE A 7 20.56 17.81 2.80
C ILE A 7 19.98 17.79 4.22
N CYS A 8 20.10 16.65 4.88
CA CYS A 8 19.71 16.51 6.28
C CYS A 8 20.72 17.20 7.19
N LYS A 9 20.27 17.73 8.34
CA LYS A 9 21.17 18.27 9.37
C LYS A 9 22.23 17.25 9.86
N CYS A 10 22.00 15.96 9.68
CA CYS A 10 22.97 14.89 9.97
C CYS A 10 23.98 14.63 8.84
N GLY A 11 23.99 15.45 7.78
CA GLY A 11 24.88 15.32 6.62
C GLY A 11 24.40 14.35 5.53
N ARG A 12 23.33 13.58 5.75
CA ARG A 12 22.78 12.71 4.70
C ARG A 12 22.16 13.52 3.58
N VAL A 13 22.42 13.09 2.34
CA VAL A 13 21.91 13.70 1.11
C VAL A 13 20.85 12.78 0.50
N PHE A 14 19.73 13.36 0.11
CA PHE A 14 18.64 12.67 -0.56
C PHE A 14 18.36 13.33 -1.91
N PRO A 15 18.48 12.61 -3.03
CA PRO A 15 18.24 13.20 -4.34
C PRO A 15 16.75 13.50 -4.56
N ILE A 16 16.49 14.56 -5.31
CA ILE A 16 15.20 14.85 -5.91
C ILE A 16 15.33 14.50 -7.38
N THR A 17 14.49 13.58 -7.86
CA THR A 17 14.48 13.17 -9.26
C THR A 17 13.06 13.25 -9.80
N LYS A 18 12.87 13.94 -10.93
CA LYS A 18 11.55 14.20 -11.52
C LYS A 18 10.58 14.89 -10.53
N GLY A 19 11.11 15.78 -9.71
CA GLY A 19 10.34 16.49 -8.69
C GLY A 19 9.97 15.66 -7.46
N ILE A 20 10.46 14.43 -7.34
CA ILE A 20 10.14 13.50 -6.25
C ILE A 20 11.36 13.28 -5.37
N PRO A 21 11.32 13.68 -4.08
CA PRO A 21 12.37 13.36 -3.11
C PRO A 21 12.50 11.86 -2.89
N ARG A 22 13.73 11.33 -2.94
CA ARG A 22 14.06 9.92 -2.71
C ARG A 22 14.54 9.73 -1.28
N MET A 23 13.60 9.66 -0.35
CA MET A 23 13.86 9.61 1.10
C MET A 23 14.07 8.16 1.59
N LEU A 24 14.86 7.38 0.85
CA LEU A 24 15.20 6.01 1.21
C LEU A 24 16.54 5.99 1.97
N ASP A 25 16.61 5.16 3.01
CA ASP A 25 17.86 4.83 3.68
C ASP A 25 18.55 3.72 2.88
N PHE A 26 19.54 4.10 2.06
CA PHE A 26 20.25 3.18 1.16
C PHE A 26 21.04 2.10 1.90
N ASP A 27 21.37 2.31 3.17
CA ASP A 27 22.05 1.33 4.01
C ASP A 27 21.13 0.20 4.47
N LYS A 28 19.81 0.36 4.33
CA LYS A 28 18.80 -0.60 4.77
C LYS A 28 18.20 -1.39 3.61
N LYS A 29 18.85 -2.48 3.22
CA LYS A 29 18.39 -3.39 2.15
C LYS A 29 17.14 -4.24 2.50
N GLN A 30 16.52 -4.04 3.65
CA GLN A 30 15.49 -4.96 4.21
C GLN A 30 14.25 -5.15 3.34
N ASN A 31 13.91 -4.18 2.48
CA ASN A 31 12.68 -4.19 1.68
C ASN A 31 12.92 -4.25 0.16
N GLU A 32 14.14 -4.49 -0.29
CA GLU A 32 14.48 -4.46 -1.71
C GLU A 32 13.65 -5.44 -2.55
N LYS A 33 13.39 -6.63 -2.04
CA LYS A 33 12.57 -7.61 -2.76
C LYS A 33 11.12 -7.18 -2.85
N THR A 34 10.53 -6.66 -1.77
CA THR A 34 9.18 -6.11 -1.75
C THR A 34 9.07 -4.92 -2.70
N LYS A 35 10.04 -4.00 -2.68
CA LYS A 35 10.15 -2.88 -3.61
C LYS A 35 10.17 -3.34 -5.07
N LYS A 36 11.01 -4.34 -5.40
CA LYS A 36 11.09 -4.91 -6.75
C LYS A 36 9.78 -5.58 -7.17
N SER A 37 9.13 -6.32 -6.27
CA SER A 37 7.85 -6.99 -6.53
C SER A 37 6.76 -6.00 -6.90
N PHE A 38 6.55 -4.96 -6.09
CA PHE A 38 5.55 -3.94 -6.38
C PHE A 38 5.93 -3.07 -7.59
N THR A 39 7.21 -2.73 -7.78
CA THR A 39 7.65 -2.04 -9.00
C THR A 39 7.35 -2.88 -10.25
N TYR A 40 7.59 -4.20 -10.20
CA TYR A 40 7.29 -5.11 -11.32
C TYR A 40 5.78 -5.16 -11.57
N GLU A 41 4.98 -5.46 -10.55
CA GLU A 41 3.53 -5.57 -10.63
C GLU A 41 2.91 -4.32 -11.25
N TRP A 42 3.21 -3.16 -10.70
CA TRP A 42 2.62 -1.89 -11.12
C TRP A 42 3.08 -1.41 -12.49
N ASN A 43 4.25 -1.84 -12.99
CA ASN A 43 4.66 -1.57 -14.37
C ASN A 43 3.77 -2.26 -15.41
N PHE A 44 3.23 -3.44 -15.09
CA PHE A 44 2.32 -4.18 -15.97
C PHE A 44 0.85 -3.88 -15.69
N TYR A 45 0.55 -3.33 -14.52
CA TYR A 45 -0.80 -2.95 -14.16
C TYR A 45 -1.20 -1.69 -14.95
N LYS A 46 -2.01 -1.88 -16.00
CA LYS A 46 -2.62 -0.73 -16.68
C LYS A 46 -3.69 -0.15 -15.76
N PHE A 47 -3.49 1.08 -15.32
CA PHE A 47 -4.46 1.80 -14.51
C PHE A 47 -5.76 1.98 -15.31
N ASP A 48 -6.79 1.24 -14.94
CA ASP A 48 -8.13 1.39 -15.51
C ASP A 48 -9.06 1.95 -14.44
N LYS A 49 -9.40 3.23 -14.58
CA LYS A 49 -10.28 3.95 -13.64
C LYS A 49 -11.63 3.26 -13.41
N LYS A 50 -12.12 2.51 -14.41
CA LYS A 50 -13.40 1.79 -14.33
C LYS A 50 -13.31 0.49 -13.53
N GLN A 51 -12.12 -0.12 -13.45
CA GLN A 51 -11.91 -1.44 -12.86
C GLN A 51 -11.41 -1.39 -11.40
N THR A 52 -10.94 -0.24 -10.93
CA THR A 52 -10.19 -0.19 -9.67
C THR A 52 -11.01 -0.43 -8.40
N GLY A 53 -12.34 -0.40 -8.46
CA GLY A 53 -13.20 -0.58 -7.28
C GLY A 53 -13.00 0.47 -6.17
N TYR A 54 -11.89 1.17 -6.19
CA TYR A 54 -11.57 2.30 -5.34
C TYR A 54 -12.13 3.56 -5.98
N ASN A 55 -13.37 3.82 -5.68
CA ASN A 55 -14.00 5.09 -6.03
C ASN A 55 -14.17 5.93 -4.76
N ARG A 56 -14.55 7.19 -4.95
CA ARG A 56 -14.79 8.13 -3.87
C ARG A 56 -15.79 7.61 -2.82
N LYS A 57 -16.84 6.90 -3.24
CA LYS A 57 -17.83 6.28 -2.35
C LYS A 57 -17.18 5.25 -1.44
N ALA A 58 -16.41 4.32 -2.00
CA ALA A 58 -15.69 3.29 -1.23
C ALA A 58 -14.70 3.90 -0.23
N PHE A 59 -14.03 5.01 -0.58
CA PHE A 59 -13.16 5.72 0.34
C PHE A 59 -13.93 6.22 1.57
N PHE A 60 -15.06 6.90 1.36
CA PHE A 60 -15.87 7.42 2.47
C PHE A 60 -16.50 6.32 3.33
N GLU A 61 -16.96 5.24 2.70
CA GLU A 61 -17.48 4.05 3.43
C GLU A 61 -16.41 3.43 4.34
N ASN A 62 -15.18 3.30 3.83
CA ASN A 62 -14.06 2.81 4.63
C ASN A 62 -13.63 3.77 5.73
N CYS A 63 -13.69 5.08 5.48
CA CYS A 63 -13.27 6.09 6.45
C CYS A 63 -14.33 6.42 7.50
N GLY A 64 -15.61 6.16 7.24
CA GLY A 64 -16.70 6.60 8.11
C GLY A 64 -16.79 8.11 8.28
N LYS A 65 -16.18 8.89 7.39
CA LYS A 65 -16.13 10.36 7.42
C LYS A 65 -16.83 10.95 6.21
N LYS A 66 -17.36 12.15 6.34
CA LYS A 66 -17.91 12.94 5.21
C LYS A 66 -16.79 13.76 4.56
N GLU A 67 -17.00 14.19 3.32
CA GLU A 67 -16.00 14.93 2.55
C GLU A 67 -15.52 16.23 3.22
N ASN A 68 -16.43 16.98 3.82
CA ASN A 68 -16.09 18.22 4.52
C ASN A 68 -15.13 18.04 5.71
N TYR A 69 -15.03 16.81 6.26
CA TYR A 69 -14.05 16.47 7.27
C TYR A 69 -12.61 16.67 6.78
N PHE A 70 -12.36 16.48 5.50
CA PHE A 70 -11.01 16.55 4.91
C PHE A 70 -10.59 17.96 4.53
N ASN A 71 -11.49 18.96 4.59
CA ASN A 71 -11.16 20.34 4.22
C ASN A 71 -10.03 20.90 5.10
N ASN A 72 -9.06 21.56 4.44
CA ASN A 72 -7.90 22.21 5.07
C ASN A 72 -7.04 21.26 5.93
N LYS A 73 -7.06 19.97 5.64
CA LYS A 73 -6.24 18.96 6.33
C LYS A 73 -5.00 18.61 5.53
N LEU A 74 -3.95 18.25 6.25
CA LEU A 74 -2.77 17.58 5.71
C LEU A 74 -2.94 16.07 5.87
N ILE A 75 -3.00 15.38 4.73
CA ILE A 75 -3.29 13.94 4.65
C ILE A 75 -2.05 13.18 4.22
N LEU A 76 -1.79 12.01 4.82
CA LEU A 76 -0.76 11.07 4.34
C LEU A 76 -1.43 9.82 3.76
N ASP A 77 -1.10 9.52 2.49
CA ASP A 77 -1.29 8.20 1.88
C ASP A 77 0.01 7.40 2.08
N ALA A 78 0.00 6.50 3.05
CA ALA A 78 1.16 5.70 3.41
C ALA A 78 1.18 4.37 2.65
N GLY A 79 1.83 4.37 1.49
CA GLY A 79 1.86 3.27 0.52
C GLY A 79 0.83 3.48 -0.59
N CYS A 80 0.97 4.56 -1.35
CA CYS A 80 -0.02 4.96 -2.35
C CYS A 80 -0.09 4.03 -3.58
N GLY A 81 0.93 3.19 -3.82
CA GLY A 81 1.03 2.34 -5.00
C GLY A 81 0.86 3.14 -6.29
N VAL A 82 -0.05 2.74 -7.16
CA VAL A 82 -0.37 3.46 -8.42
C VAL A 82 -1.35 4.62 -8.24
N GLY A 83 -1.67 5.02 -7.01
CA GLY A 83 -2.52 6.19 -6.76
C GLY A 83 -4.03 5.95 -6.91
N ARG A 84 -4.52 4.72 -6.78
CA ARG A 84 -5.96 4.41 -6.90
C ARG A 84 -6.82 5.20 -5.93
N THR A 85 -6.40 5.29 -4.68
CA THR A 85 -7.09 6.06 -3.65
C THR A 85 -6.90 7.56 -3.88
N LEU A 86 -5.70 7.98 -4.27
CA LEU A 86 -5.41 9.37 -4.61
C LEU A 86 -6.31 9.91 -5.73
N ASP A 87 -6.56 9.12 -6.79
CA ASP A 87 -7.47 9.52 -7.87
C ASP A 87 -8.89 9.80 -7.35
N ALA A 88 -9.33 9.09 -6.32
CA ALA A 88 -10.64 9.28 -5.70
C ALA A 88 -10.72 10.55 -4.83
N ILE A 89 -9.61 10.99 -4.21
CA ILE A 89 -9.59 12.06 -3.20
C ILE A 89 -8.84 13.33 -3.63
N LYS A 90 -8.16 13.32 -4.77
CA LYS A 90 -7.36 14.46 -5.27
C LYS A 90 -8.14 15.77 -5.41
N HIS A 91 -9.47 15.71 -5.44
CA HIS A 91 -10.33 16.87 -5.55
C HIS A 91 -10.72 17.48 -4.19
N PHE A 92 -10.26 16.90 -3.09
CA PHE A 92 -10.53 17.46 -1.77
C PHE A 92 -9.81 18.81 -1.59
N LYS A 93 -10.41 19.68 -0.80
CA LYS A 93 -9.78 20.93 -0.35
C LYS A 93 -8.77 20.65 0.76
N SER A 94 -7.74 19.86 0.47
CA SER A 94 -6.72 19.36 1.40
C SER A 94 -5.38 19.24 0.70
N GLU A 95 -4.30 19.26 1.47
CA GLU A 95 -2.96 18.91 1.01
C GLU A 95 -2.73 17.42 1.24
N ILE A 96 -2.27 16.70 0.23
CA ILE A 96 -2.08 15.24 0.31
C ILE A 96 -0.61 14.91 0.03
N VAL A 97 0.01 14.20 0.96
CA VAL A 97 1.34 13.62 0.74
C VAL A 97 1.16 12.15 0.39
N ALA A 98 1.66 11.76 -0.76
CA ALA A 98 1.64 10.39 -1.26
C ALA A 98 3.03 9.78 -1.13
N MET A 99 3.18 8.75 -0.30
CA MET A 99 4.46 8.07 -0.08
C MET A 99 4.38 6.62 -0.52
N ASP A 100 5.36 6.17 -1.30
CA ASP A 100 5.52 4.75 -1.66
C ASP A 100 7.00 4.36 -1.68
N LEU A 101 7.26 3.07 -1.38
CA LEU A 101 8.60 2.50 -1.42
C LEU A 101 9.07 2.23 -2.85
N SER A 102 8.16 1.85 -3.72
CA SER A 102 8.44 1.39 -5.09
C SER A 102 8.73 2.55 -6.04
N ASN A 103 9.40 2.23 -7.15
CA ASN A 103 9.70 3.23 -8.18
C ASN A 103 8.47 3.64 -8.98
N ILE A 104 7.32 3.00 -8.77
CA ILE A 104 6.07 3.39 -9.43
C ILE A 104 5.65 4.82 -9.10
N ILE A 105 6.08 5.33 -7.95
CA ILE A 105 5.81 6.71 -7.51
C ILE A 105 6.12 7.76 -8.60
N GLU A 106 7.04 7.47 -9.51
CA GLU A 106 7.37 8.33 -10.63
C GLU A 106 6.26 8.49 -11.66
N LYS A 107 5.40 7.48 -11.78
CA LYS A 107 4.31 7.45 -12.76
C LYS A 107 2.97 7.91 -12.17
N VAL A 108 2.87 7.94 -10.84
CA VAL A 108 1.62 8.27 -10.15
C VAL A 108 1.11 9.67 -10.50
N PRO A 109 1.96 10.73 -10.53
CA PRO A 109 1.51 12.07 -10.91
C PRO A 109 0.72 12.07 -12.22
N GLU A 110 1.30 11.47 -13.28
CA GLU A 110 0.68 11.37 -14.61
C GLU A 110 -0.61 10.55 -14.56
N PHE A 111 -0.61 9.40 -13.88
CA PHE A 111 -1.79 8.53 -13.78
C PHE A 111 -3.01 9.20 -13.17
N ILE A 112 -2.79 10.10 -12.19
CA ILE A 112 -3.89 10.81 -11.54
C ILE A 112 -4.13 12.22 -12.09
N GLY A 113 -3.40 12.63 -13.14
CA GLY A 113 -3.59 13.91 -13.85
C GLY A 113 -2.90 15.11 -13.19
N ASN A 114 -1.75 14.92 -12.55
CA ASN A 114 -0.89 15.96 -11.99
C ASN A 114 -1.62 16.97 -11.08
N PRO A 115 -2.37 16.54 -10.05
CA PRO A 115 -3.07 17.46 -9.17
C PRO A 115 -2.08 18.33 -8.36
N LYS A 116 -2.40 19.63 -8.23
CA LYS A 116 -1.51 20.61 -7.58
C LYS A 116 -1.40 20.46 -6.06
N ASN A 117 -2.35 19.77 -5.43
CA ASN A 117 -2.46 19.58 -3.99
C ASN A 117 -1.95 18.20 -3.54
N VAL A 118 -1.29 17.44 -4.42
CA VAL A 118 -0.70 16.13 -4.09
C VAL A 118 0.81 16.18 -4.26
N TYR A 119 1.53 15.86 -3.20
CA TYR A 119 3.00 15.84 -3.13
C TYR A 119 3.49 14.40 -3.05
N PHE A 120 4.46 14.04 -3.88
CA PHE A 120 4.94 12.67 -4.00
C PHE A 120 6.30 12.52 -3.34
N ILE A 121 6.49 11.44 -2.57
CA ILE A 121 7.75 11.12 -1.90
C ILE A 121 8.03 9.63 -2.05
N GLN A 122 9.23 9.26 -2.45
CA GLN A 122 9.67 7.88 -2.33
C GLN A 122 10.22 7.66 -0.92
N GLY A 123 9.57 6.76 -0.14
CA GLY A 123 9.95 6.53 1.26
C GLY A 123 9.50 5.17 1.77
N ASP A 124 10.16 4.71 2.84
CA ASP A 124 9.81 3.45 3.51
C ASP A 124 8.89 3.74 4.71
N ILE A 125 7.73 3.09 4.71
CA ILE A 125 6.73 3.18 5.80
C ILE A 125 7.29 2.74 7.16
N MET A 126 8.34 1.93 7.16
CA MET A 126 9.05 1.53 8.38
C MET A 126 9.89 2.65 8.98
N TYR A 127 10.26 3.65 8.17
CA TYR A 127 11.13 4.77 8.51
C TYR A 127 10.68 6.04 7.77
N PRO A 128 9.44 6.50 8.00
CA PRO A 128 8.87 7.61 7.25
C PRO A 128 9.65 8.91 7.54
N PRO A 129 9.95 9.71 6.51
CA PRO A 129 10.83 10.89 6.64
C PRO A 129 10.07 12.14 7.14
N PHE A 130 9.15 11.97 8.07
CA PHE A 130 8.33 13.04 8.60
C PHE A 130 8.54 13.20 10.12
N LYS A 131 8.31 14.41 10.60
CA LYS A 131 8.27 14.67 12.04
C LYS A 131 7.03 14.00 12.67
N PRO A 132 7.10 13.57 13.93
CA PRO A 132 5.92 13.12 14.65
C PRO A 132 4.80 14.17 14.66
N LYS A 133 3.55 13.73 14.72
CA LYS A 133 2.37 14.60 14.80
C LYS A 133 2.26 15.63 13.68
N THR A 134 2.57 15.22 12.46
CA THR A 134 2.54 16.09 11.27
C THR A 134 1.18 16.11 10.58
N PHE A 135 0.50 14.97 10.48
CA PHE A 135 -0.67 14.81 9.64
C PHE A 135 -1.98 14.85 10.45
N ASP A 136 -3.01 15.47 9.87
CA ASP A 136 -4.37 15.47 10.43
C ASP A 136 -5.08 14.15 10.19
N PHE A 137 -4.74 13.47 9.09
CA PHE A 137 -5.30 12.19 8.69
C PHE A 137 -4.24 11.33 8.02
N VAL A 138 -4.13 10.08 8.46
CA VAL A 138 -3.22 9.09 7.85
C VAL A 138 -4.04 7.88 7.41
N TYR A 139 -3.80 7.39 6.21
CA TYR A 139 -4.36 6.10 5.79
C TYR A 139 -3.32 5.22 5.13
N SER A 140 -3.51 3.89 5.26
CA SER A 140 -2.65 2.89 4.65
C SER A 140 -3.49 1.66 4.28
N PHE A 141 -3.74 1.47 3.00
CA PHE A 141 -4.61 0.42 2.50
C PHE A 141 -3.83 -0.65 1.73
N GLY A 142 -3.77 -1.87 2.28
CA GLY A 142 -3.13 -3.00 1.63
C GLY A 142 -1.59 -2.99 1.66
N VAL A 143 -0.96 -2.31 2.64
CA VAL A 143 0.49 -2.07 2.65
C VAL A 143 1.20 -2.70 3.84
N LEU A 144 0.74 -2.43 5.07
CA LEU A 144 1.47 -2.76 6.30
C LEU A 144 1.84 -4.24 6.42
N HIS A 145 0.98 -5.10 5.93
CA HIS A 145 1.18 -6.55 5.98
C HIS A 145 2.21 -7.08 4.98
N HIS A 146 2.73 -6.22 4.10
CA HIS A 146 3.84 -6.52 3.20
C HIS A 146 5.19 -5.98 3.70
N THR A 147 5.25 -5.48 4.94
CA THR A 147 6.49 -5.05 5.58
C THR A 147 7.12 -6.19 6.39
N PRO A 148 8.41 -6.11 6.74
CA PRO A 148 9.07 -7.09 7.61
C PRO A 148 8.40 -7.26 8.98
N ASN A 149 7.76 -6.19 9.49
CA ASN A 149 7.05 -6.20 10.77
C ASN A 149 5.88 -5.22 10.73
N THR A 150 4.67 -5.77 10.59
CA THR A 150 3.42 -5.00 10.47
C THR A 150 3.19 -4.07 11.67
N LYS A 151 3.42 -4.57 12.90
CA LYS A 151 3.22 -3.77 14.13
C LYS A 151 4.20 -2.59 14.20
N LYS A 152 5.45 -2.78 13.78
CA LYS A 152 6.43 -1.71 13.72
C LYS A 152 6.04 -0.68 12.66
N ALA A 153 5.62 -1.11 11.46
CA ALA A 153 5.12 -0.22 10.42
C ALA A 153 3.90 0.57 10.88
N PHE A 154 2.96 -0.08 11.58
CA PHE A 154 1.82 0.60 12.19
C PHE A 154 2.27 1.69 13.19
N LYS A 155 3.18 1.35 14.12
CA LYS A 155 3.71 2.32 15.09
C LYS A 155 4.39 3.52 14.42
N SER A 156 5.11 3.28 13.32
CA SER A 156 5.79 4.35 12.59
C SER A 156 4.80 5.36 12.02
N ILE A 157 3.69 4.91 11.40
CA ILE A 157 2.71 5.83 10.82
C ILE A 157 1.77 6.45 11.86
N VAL A 158 1.44 5.71 12.93
CA VAL A 158 0.64 6.25 14.05
C VAL A 158 1.34 7.44 14.71
N SER A 159 2.67 7.38 14.86
CA SER A 159 3.44 8.48 15.44
C SER A 159 3.36 9.79 14.65
N LEU A 160 2.98 9.71 13.37
CA LEU A 160 2.85 10.85 12.47
C LEU A 160 1.52 11.59 12.62
N VAL A 161 0.54 10.97 13.27
CA VAL A 161 -0.80 11.54 13.43
C VAL A 161 -0.79 12.62 14.51
N LYS A 162 -1.35 13.78 14.22
CA LYS A 162 -1.54 14.87 15.20
C LYS A 162 -2.40 14.43 16.38
N ASN A 163 -2.27 15.13 17.50
CA ASN A 163 -3.26 15.02 18.58
C ASN A 163 -4.65 15.36 18.01
N LYS A 164 -5.65 14.49 18.24
CA LYS A 164 -7.00 14.59 17.64
C LYS A 164 -7.05 14.38 16.12
N GLY A 165 -5.99 13.87 15.49
CA GLY A 165 -6.02 13.38 14.13
C GLY A 165 -6.58 11.95 14.06
N ASP A 166 -6.87 11.47 12.87
CA ASP A 166 -7.39 10.11 12.67
C ASP A 166 -6.43 9.26 11.82
N ILE A 167 -6.48 7.96 12.03
CA ILE A 167 -5.74 6.98 11.22
C ILE A 167 -6.64 5.81 10.83
N ILE A 168 -6.51 5.36 9.59
CA ILE A 168 -7.20 4.18 9.06
C ILE A 168 -6.19 3.26 8.40
N ILE A 169 -6.29 1.98 8.70
CA ILE A 169 -5.47 0.95 8.08
C ILE A 169 -6.33 -0.18 7.53
N SER A 170 -5.86 -0.81 6.46
CA SER A 170 -6.39 -2.06 5.95
C SER A 170 -5.27 -3.07 5.80
N VAL A 171 -5.42 -4.24 6.43
CA VAL A 171 -4.47 -5.36 6.37
C VAL A 171 -5.19 -6.67 6.12
N TYR A 172 -4.46 -7.70 5.72
CA TYR A 172 -5.04 -9.02 5.52
C TYR A 172 -5.51 -9.64 6.85
N GLN A 173 -6.73 -10.17 6.83
CA GLN A 173 -7.31 -10.89 7.96
C GLN A 173 -6.75 -12.30 8.09
N LYS A 174 -6.75 -12.85 9.31
CA LYS A 174 -6.38 -14.23 9.59
C LYS A 174 -7.22 -15.17 8.75
N MET A 175 -6.55 -16.11 8.11
CA MET A 175 -7.15 -17.18 7.31
C MET A 175 -7.43 -18.42 8.17
N ASN A 176 -8.23 -19.34 7.60
CA ASN A 176 -8.33 -20.70 8.12
C ASN A 176 -6.92 -21.33 8.26
N LYS A 177 -6.67 -22.04 9.35
CA LYS A 177 -5.35 -22.61 9.68
C LYS A 177 -4.80 -23.54 8.59
N TYR A 178 -5.64 -24.37 7.99
CA TYR A 178 -5.23 -25.30 6.91
C TYR A 178 -4.82 -24.51 5.64
N PHE A 179 -5.61 -23.55 5.25
CA PHE A 179 -5.30 -22.71 4.08
C PHE A 179 -4.02 -21.89 4.34
N ALA A 180 -3.88 -21.32 5.53
CA ALA A 180 -2.67 -20.60 5.92
C ALA A 180 -1.43 -21.49 5.85
N PHE A 181 -1.52 -22.74 6.32
CA PHE A 181 -0.41 -23.70 6.25
C PHE A 181 0.00 -24.00 4.81
N ILE A 182 -0.96 -24.33 3.92
CA ILE A 182 -0.70 -24.61 2.51
C ILE A 182 -0.11 -23.39 1.82
N SER A 183 -0.76 -22.24 1.97
CA SER A 183 -0.34 -20.98 1.35
C SER A 183 1.08 -20.60 1.77
N ASN A 184 1.38 -20.63 3.07
CA ASN A 184 2.69 -20.26 3.58
C ASN A 184 3.81 -21.21 3.10
N ASN A 185 3.54 -22.51 2.97
CA ASN A 185 4.51 -23.45 2.42
C ASN A 185 4.75 -23.25 0.92
N LEU A 186 3.70 -23.00 0.14
CA LEU A 186 3.82 -22.64 -1.27
C LEU A 186 4.61 -21.34 -1.44
N ARG A 187 4.32 -20.33 -0.63
CA ARG A 187 5.04 -19.05 -0.67
C ARG A 187 6.54 -19.18 -0.39
N LYS A 188 6.96 -20.08 0.49
CA LYS A 188 8.40 -20.33 0.77
C LYS A 188 9.19 -20.68 -0.49
N ILE A 189 8.55 -21.31 -1.47
CA ILE A 189 9.14 -21.71 -2.75
C ILE A 189 8.87 -20.64 -3.80
N ILE A 190 7.62 -20.31 -4.01
CA ILE A 190 7.17 -19.46 -5.12
C ILE A 190 7.73 -18.03 -5.02
N THR A 191 7.81 -17.45 -3.82
CA THR A 191 8.40 -16.12 -3.63
C THR A 191 9.88 -16.04 -3.99
N LYS A 192 10.59 -17.17 -4.13
CA LYS A 192 12.00 -17.19 -4.54
C LYS A 192 12.17 -17.15 -6.06
N LEU A 193 11.11 -17.39 -6.82
CA LEU A 193 11.16 -17.36 -8.28
C LEU A 193 11.43 -15.93 -8.80
N PRO A 194 12.16 -15.81 -9.91
CA PRO A 194 12.22 -14.55 -10.67
C PRO A 194 10.82 -14.08 -11.08
N HIS A 195 10.59 -12.75 -11.09
CA HIS A 195 9.25 -12.19 -11.36
C HIS A 195 8.67 -12.57 -12.72
N ASN A 196 9.52 -12.75 -13.76
CA ASN A 196 9.06 -13.22 -15.06
C ASN A 196 8.53 -14.66 -15.01
N ILE A 197 9.21 -15.56 -14.30
CA ILE A 197 8.73 -16.95 -14.11
C ILE A 197 7.44 -16.95 -13.27
N LEU A 198 7.41 -16.18 -12.19
CA LEU A 198 6.22 -16.02 -11.38
C LEU A 198 5.04 -15.50 -12.19
N TYR A 199 5.28 -14.54 -13.10
CA TYR A 199 4.25 -14.00 -13.98
C TYR A 199 3.57 -15.10 -14.81
N TYR A 200 4.33 -15.96 -15.49
CA TYR A 200 3.78 -17.06 -16.27
C TYR A 200 3.10 -18.12 -15.39
N LEU A 201 3.68 -18.43 -14.23
CA LEU A 201 3.04 -19.33 -13.26
C LEU A 201 1.67 -18.81 -12.80
N CYS A 202 1.57 -17.51 -12.49
CA CYS A 202 0.30 -16.90 -12.13
C CYS A 202 -0.74 -16.96 -13.25
N TYR A 203 -0.30 -16.89 -14.51
CA TYR A 203 -1.18 -17.04 -15.68
C TYR A 203 -1.85 -18.43 -15.72
N ILE A 204 -1.14 -19.46 -15.28
CA ILE A 204 -1.67 -20.83 -15.15
C ILE A 204 -2.57 -20.92 -13.90
N LEU A 205 -2.12 -20.40 -12.76
CA LEU A 205 -2.83 -20.49 -11.49
C LEU A 205 -4.21 -19.81 -11.50
N VAL A 206 -4.41 -18.77 -12.33
CA VAL A 206 -5.69 -18.07 -12.49
C VAL A 206 -6.85 -19.04 -12.78
N TYR A 207 -6.59 -20.10 -13.54
CA TYR A 207 -7.63 -21.08 -13.89
C TYR A 207 -8.03 -21.98 -12.72
N PHE A 208 -7.16 -22.15 -11.73
CA PHE A 208 -7.40 -23.01 -10.55
C PHE A 208 -7.96 -22.23 -9.35
N VAL A 209 -7.84 -20.92 -9.32
CA VAL A 209 -8.33 -20.07 -8.20
C VAL A 209 -9.81 -20.23 -7.93
N PRO A 210 -10.72 -20.20 -8.93
CA PRO A 210 -12.15 -20.40 -8.68
C PRO A 210 -12.47 -21.76 -8.07
N LEU A 211 -11.76 -22.80 -8.48
CA LEU A 211 -11.88 -24.14 -7.91
C LEU A 211 -11.40 -24.15 -6.46
N GLY A 212 -10.25 -23.51 -6.18
CA GLY A 212 -9.71 -23.36 -4.83
C GLY A 212 -10.71 -22.66 -3.90
N TYR A 213 -11.30 -21.54 -4.32
CA TYR A 213 -12.33 -20.84 -3.54
C TYR A 213 -13.54 -21.72 -3.23
N LYS A 214 -14.00 -22.49 -4.22
CA LYS A 214 -15.11 -23.44 -4.04
C LYS A 214 -14.78 -24.52 -3.01
N LEU A 215 -13.57 -25.10 -3.08
CA LEU A 215 -13.11 -26.16 -2.19
C LEU A 215 -12.97 -25.70 -0.72
N ILE A 216 -12.54 -24.47 -0.49
CA ILE A 216 -12.35 -23.91 0.88
C ILE A 216 -13.60 -23.19 1.40
N GLY A 217 -14.71 -23.18 0.65
CA GLY A 217 -15.93 -22.48 1.04
C GLY A 217 -15.78 -20.95 1.14
N TYR A 218 -14.78 -20.37 0.50
CA TYR A 218 -14.54 -18.93 0.55
C TYR A 218 -15.58 -18.18 -0.26
N LYS A 219 -16.46 -17.47 0.45
CA LYS A 219 -17.39 -16.52 -0.16
C LYS A 219 -16.79 -15.12 -0.13
N ARG A 220 -16.49 -14.57 -1.31
CA ARG A 220 -16.02 -13.21 -1.43
C ARG A 220 -17.14 -12.22 -1.11
N SER A 221 -16.84 -11.17 -0.35
CA SER A 221 -17.80 -10.13 0.02
C SER A 221 -18.19 -9.17 -1.13
N SER A 222 -17.52 -9.24 -2.29
CA SER A 222 -17.82 -8.35 -3.42
C SER A 222 -18.98 -8.88 -4.28
N LEU A 223 -19.87 -7.99 -4.67
CA LEU A 223 -21.11 -8.27 -5.41
C LEU A 223 -20.91 -8.80 -6.85
N ARG A 224 -19.71 -8.74 -7.42
CA ARG A 224 -19.43 -9.25 -8.77
C ARG A 224 -18.26 -10.23 -8.82
N PRO A 225 -18.28 -11.20 -9.75
CA PRO A 225 -17.13 -12.06 -10.02
C PRO A 225 -15.93 -11.24 -10.51
N LEU A 226 -14.72 -11.71 -10.18
CA LEU A 226 -13.49 -11.14 -10.74
C LEU A 226 -13.36 -11.51 -12.21
N THR A 227 -12.87 -10.57 -13.00
CA THR A 227 -12.35 -10.89 -14.34
C THR A 227 -11.08 -11.72 -14.22
N LYS A 228 -10.69 -12.43 -15.27
CA LYS A 228 -9.42 -13.18 -15.32
C LYS A 228 -8.22 -12.27 -15.03
N LYS A 229 -8.24 -11.04 -15.52
CA LYS A 229 -7.19 -10.04 -15.28
C LYS A 229 -7.10 -9.63 -13.80
N GLU A 230 -8.24 -9.38 -13.15
CA GLU A 230 -8.27 -9.07 -11.71
C GLU A 230 -7.83 -10.26 -10.87
N THR A 231 -8.24 -11.47 -11.25
CA THR A 231 -7.80 -12.72 -10.59
C THR A 231 -6.30 -12.91 -10.75
N PHE A 232 -5.74 -12.62 -11.93
CA PHE A 232 -4.31 -12.70 -12.18
C PHE A 232 -3.53 -11.79 -11.23
N TRP A 233 -3.89 -10.52 -11.12
CA TRP A 233 -3.20 -9.58 -10.25
C TRP A 233 -3.35 -9.94 -8.77
N LEU A 234 -4.50 -10.46 -8.37
CA LEU A 234 -4.71 -10.96 -7.02
C LEU A 234 -3.79 -12.14 -6.70
N VAL A 235 -3.60 -13.07 -7.64
CA VAL A 235 -2.68 -14.21 -7.49
C VAL A 235 -1.23 -13.74 -7.48
N PHE A 236 -0.88 -12.79 -8.34
CA PHE A 236 0.47 -12.23 -8.39
C PHE A 236 0.81 -11.49 -7.11
N ASP A 237 -0.06 -10.60 -6.63
CA ASP A 237 0.08 -9.89 -5.34
C ASP A 237 0.16 -10.87 -4.15
N TRP A 238 -0.53 -12.02 -4.26
CA TRP A 238 -0.45 -13.05 -3.23
C TRP A 238 0.93 -13.72 -3.12
N PHE A 239 1.62 -13.93 -4.23
CA PHE A 239 2.87 -14.70 -4.28
C PHE A 239 4.13 -13.86 -4.51
N SER A 240 4.04 -12.63 -5.00
CA SER A 240 5.21 -11.83 -5.34
C SER A 240 5.89 -11.14 -4.15
N PRO A 241 5.18 -10.57 -3.16
CA PRO A 241 5.82 -9.88 -2.04
C PRO A 241 6.57 -10.86 -1.12
N GLN A 242 7.70 -10.43 -0.59
CA GLN A 242 8.48 -11.23 0.35
C GLN A 242 7.71 -11.50 1.64
N TYR A 243 7.04 -10.49 2.16
CA TYR A 243 6.30 -10.54 3.41
C TYR A 243 4.81 -10.52 3.13
N GLN A 244 4.06 -11.31 3.91
CA GLN A 244 2.60 -11.33 3.89
C GLN A 244 2.11 -11.81 5.26
N TRP A 245 1.64 -10.88 6.05
CA TRP A 245 1.16 -11.14 7.40
C TRP A 245 -0.37 -11.06 7.45
N HIS A 246 -0.96 -11.85 8.34
CA HIS A 246 -2.40 -11.89 8.53
C HIS A 246 -2.71 -11.63 10.01
N HIS A 247 -3.63 -10.72 10.27
CA HIS A 247 -3.91 -10.22 11.61
C HIS A 247 -5.37 -10.43 11.98
N SER A 248 -5.64 -10.68 13.27
CA SER A 248 -7.01 -10.70 13.78
C SER A 248 -7.49 -9.29 14.14
N GLN A 249 -8.79 -9.10 14.22
CA GLN A 249 -9.38 -7.82 14.62
C GLN A 249 -8.96 -7.44 16.05
N GLU A 250 -8.92 -8.41 16.96
CA GLU A 250 -8.52 -8.20 18.36
C GLU A 250 -7.07 -7.72 18.46
N GLU A 251 -6.18 -8.29 17.62
CA GLU A 251 -4.78 -7.87 17.53
C GLU A 251 -4.66 -6.41 17.08
N LEU A 252 -5.41 -6.02 16.07
CA LEU A 252 -5.42 -4.63 15.58
C LEU A 252 -6.00 -3.67 16.63
N ILE A 253 -7.12 -4.01 17.25
CA ILE A 253 -7.72 -3.20 18.34
C ILE A 253 -6.70 -2.98 19.47
N LYS A 254 -5.95 -4.03 19.84
CA LYS A 254 -4.88 -3.91 20.83
C LYS A 254 -3.81 -2.90 20.40
N TRP A 255 -3.39 -2.92 19.14
CA TRP A 255 -2.39 -1.97 18.64
C TRP A 255 -2.87 -0.52 18.68
N PHE A 256 -4.14 -0.28 18.34
CA PHE A 256 -4.74 1.04 18.44
C PHE A 256 -4.76 1.51 19.89
N LYS A 257 -5.25 0.70 20.83
CA LYS A 257 -5.28 1.02 22.27
C LYS A 257 -3.89 1.29 22.86
N GLU A 258 -2.87 0.50 22.48
CA GLU A 258 -1.47 0.70 22.91
C GLU A 258 -0.88 2.03 22.41
N ASN A 259 -1.49 2.69 21.44
CA ASN A 259 -1.05 3.97 20.87
C ASN A 259 -2.07 5.11 21.11
N ASN A 260 -2.99 4.95 22.07
CA ASN A 260 -3.99 5.96 22.47
C ASN A 260 -5.00 6.34 21.37
N PHE A 261 -5.41 5.35 20.56
CA PHE A 261 -6.48 5.43 19.56
C PHE A 261 -7.63 4.47 19.88
#